data_c50b497a2220c3a732509112bca234df
#
_entry.id   c50b497a2220c3a732509112bca234df
#
_cell.length_a   1.000
_cell.length_b   1.000
_cell.length_c   1.000
_cell.angle_alpha   90.00
_cell.angle_beta   90.00
_cell.angle_gamma   90.00
#
_symmetry.space_group_name_H-M   'P 1'
#
loop_
_entity.id
_entity.type
_entity.pdbx_description
1 polymer ?
#
loop_
_entity_poly.entity_id
_entity_poly.type
_entity_poly.pdbx_seq_one_letter_code
_entity_poly.pdbx_strand_id
1 'polypeptide(L)'
;MSNFYYFVRMNRTRFFLTKLPLISVLIFYFFCVIASFFYPGSEKEMINYKYEGYSLTHNFLSELGCFRTNTDEINPNISQEDNTFSMIFFNSGLILIGVTICLFYYHFTKFFKNSNDSNKTKKFSVFSSIIGLISGIFFSGVCLVSHDLNFILHVVFANGAFLFLFIVSIFHTITIYFSAKIQSVYSLGYLLFSICLL
;
A
#
# COMPACT_ATOMS: atom_id res chain seq x y z
N MET A 1 -22.86 -26.24 18.24
CA MET A 1 -21.63 -25.40 18.38
C MET A 1 -20.86 -25.22 17.09
N SER A 2 -20.69 -26.22 16.22
CA SER A 2 -19.88 -26.09 14.99
C SER A 2 -20.39 -25.03 14.00
N ASN A 3 -21.70 -24.89 13.78
CA ASN A 3 -22.28 -23.95 12.82
C ASN A 3 -22.09 -22.48 13.21
N PHE A 4 -22.15 -22.15 14.50
CA PHE A 4 -21.96 -20.80 15.00
C PHE A 4 -20.49 -20.35 14.82
N TYR A 5 -19.51 -21.20 15.15
CA TYR A 5 -18.10 -20.92 14.93
C TYR A 5 -17.76 -20.77 13.45
N TYR A 6 -18.38 -21.58 12.58
CA TYR A 6 -18.20 -21.47 11.12
C TYR A 6 -18.75 -20.15 10.59
N PHE A 7 -19.94 -19.73 11.03
CA PHE A 7 -20.56 -18.46 10.65
C PHE A 7 -19.75 -17.25 11.10
N VAL A 8 -19.28 -17.21 12.34
CA VAL A 8 -18.45 -16.13 12.88
C VAL A 8 -17.12 -16.06 12.14
N ARG A 9 -16.48 -17.19 11.85
CA ARG A 9 -15.23 -17.28 11.11
C ARG A 9 -15.38 -16.79 9.66
N MET A 10 -16.47 -17.10 9.01
CA MET A 10 -16.77 -16.69 7.64
C MET A 10 -17.02 -15.18 7.55
N ASN A 11 -17.75 -14.60 8.50
CA ASN A 11 -17.99 -13.17 8.59
C ASN A 11 -16.67 -12.40 8.84
N ARG A 12 -15.79 -12.92 9.70
CA ARG A 12 -14.48 -12.34 9.96
C ARG A 12 -13.59 -12.35 8.71
N THR A 13 -13.50 -13.48 8.01
CA THR A 13 -12.72 -13.56 6.75
C THR A 13 -13.26 -12.59 5.70
N ARG A 14 -14.60 -12.49 5.56
CA ARG A 14 -15.23 -11.54 4.64
C ARG A 14 -14.89 -10.08 5.00
N PHE A 15 -14.85 -9.73 6.26
CA PHE A 15 -14.45 -8.39 6.70
C PHE A 15 -13.03 -8.03 6.21
N PHE A 16 -12.05 -8.92 6.41
CA PHE A 16 -10.66 -8.69 6.01
C PHE A 16 -10.44 -8.68 4.50
N LEU A 17 -11.29 -9.39 3.73
CA LEU A 17 -11.16 -9.47 2.28
C LEU A 17 -11.95 -8.39 1.53
N THR A 18 -12.90 -7.71 2.16
CA THR A 18 -13.75 -6.75 1.46
C THR A 18 -13.83 -5.39 2.15
N LYS A 19 -14.21 -5.36 3.45
CA LYS A 19 -14.46 -4.09 4.14
C LYS A 19 -13.17 -3.39 4.56
N LEU A 20 -12.25 -4.14 5.17
CA LEU A 20 -11.01 -3.56 5.67
C LEU A 20 -10.18 -2.88 4.55
N PRO A 21 -9.94 -3.49 3.37
CA PRO A 21 -9.22 -2.81 2.31
C PRO A 21 -9.87 -1.50 1.88
N LEU A 22 -11.20 -1.49 1.70
CA LEU A 22 -11.93 -0.29 1.33
C LEU A 22 -11.79 0.82 2.38
N ILE A 23 -12.02 0.49 3.65
CA ILE A 23 -11.91 1.43 4.78
C ILE A 23 -10.48 1.98 4.85
N SER A 24 -9.46 1.12 4.74
CA SER A 24 -8.07 1.53 4.84
C SER A 24 -7.64 2.48 3.70
N VAL A 25 -8.09 2.21 2.48
CA VAL A 25 -7.83 3.11 1.34
C VAL A 25 -8.50 4.46 1.54
N LEU A 26 -9.74 4.51 2.02
CA LEU A 26 -10.45 5.77 2.30
C LEU A 26 -9.76 6.55 3.43
N ILE A 27 -9.32 5.89 4.49
CA ILE A 27 -8.58 6.53 5.59
C ILE A 27 -7.22 7.04 5.08
N PHE A 28 -6.49 6.24 4.30
CA PHE A 28 -5.21 6.66 3.72
C PHE A 28 -5.37 7.90 2.85
N TYR A 29 -6.37 7.90 1.96
CA TYR A 29 -6.66 9.07 1.13
C TYR A 29 -6.98 10.31 1.97
N PHE A 30 -7.81 10.16 3.00
CA PHE A 30 -8.14 11.24 3.93
C PHE A 30 -6.89 11.75 4.67
N PHE A 31 -6.00 10.87 5.08
CA PHE A 31 -4.73 11.23 5.72
C PHE A 31 -3.77 11.94 4.76
N CYS A 32 -3.72 11.54 3.50
CA CYS A 32 -2.94 12.27 2.48
C CYS A 32 -3.46 13.70 2.29
N VAL A 33 -4.79 13.88 2.29
CA VAL A 33 -5.39 15.23 2.20
C VAL A 33 -5.02 16.06 3.43
N ILE A 34 -5.14 15.51 4.64
CA ILE A 34 -4.72 16.23 5.85
C ILE A 34 -3.23 16.56 5.80
N ALA A 35 -2.38 15.59 5.46
CA ALA A 35 -0.94 15.78 5.35
C ALA A 35 -0.59 16.91 4.38
N SER A 36 -1.28 16.99 3.24
CA SER A 36 -1.05 18.05 2.25
C SER A 36 -1.40 19.47 2.76
N PHE A 37 -2.37 19.58 3.68
CA PHE A 37 -2.70 20.86 4.32
C PHE A 37 -1.63 21.32 5.34
N PHE A 38 -0.95 20.38 5.98
CA PHE A 38 0.11 20.68 6.95
C PHE A 38 1.51 20.73 6.32
N TYR A 39 1.62 20.45 5.04
CA TYR A 39 2.91 20.51 4.35
C TYR A 39 3.34 21.98 4.19
N PRO A 40 4.51 22.36 4.71
CA PRO A 40 4.88 23.80 4.79
C PRO A 40 5.21 24.39 3.42
N GLY A 41 5.71 23.59 2.49
CA GLY A 41 6.10 24.02 1.17
C GLY A 41 7.40 23.39 0.69
N SER A 42 7.74 23.67 -0.55
CA SER A 42 9.01 23.22 -1.13
C SER A 42 9.62 24.23 -2.08
N GLU A 43 10.93 24.22 -2.14
CA GLU A 43 11.74 24.98 -3.07
C GLU A 43 12.67 24.01 -3.79
N LYS A 44 12.66 24.02 -5.13
CA LYS A 44 13.46 23.13 -5.98
C LYS A 44 14.27 23.97 -6.97
N GLU A 45 15.55 24.18 -6.67
CA GLU A 45 16.42 25.06 -7.45
C GLU A 45 16.53 24.61 -8.91
N MET A 46 16.66 23.31 -9.15
CA MET A 46 16.89 22.71 -10.47
C MET A 46 15.82 23.06 -11.49
N ILE A 47 14.57 23.28 -11.04
CA ILE A 47 13.42 23.64 -11.89
C ILE A 47 12.88 25.03 -11.60
N ASN A 48 13.61 25.84 -10.81
CA ASN A 48 13.23 27.19 -10.38
C ASN A 48 11.79 27.23 -9.82
N TYR A 49 11.49 26.28 -8.95
CA TYR A 49 10.16 26.10 -8.34
C TYR A 49 10.20 26.47 -6.86
N LYS A 50 9.24 27.31 -6.44
CA LYS A 50 9.00 27.63 -5.03
C LYS A 50 7.50 27.77 -4.81
N TYR A 51 6.98 27.08 -3.82
CA TYR A 51 5.56 27.09 -3.49
C TYR A 51 5.33 26.86 -1.98
N GLU A 52 4.42 27.61 -1.41
CA GLU A 52 3.93 27.42 -0.05
C GLU A 52 2.83 26.35 -0.07
N GLY A 53 3.06 25.22 0.59
CA GLY A 53 2.17 24.08 0.62
C GLY A 53 2.55 22.97 -0.35
N TYR A 54 1.73 21.92 -0.41
CA TYR A 54 1.96 20.73 -1.22
C TYR A 54 1.44 20.89 -2.65
N SER A 55 2.27 20.56 -3.63
CA SER A 55 1.92 20.56 -5.05
C SER A 55 1.92 19.16 -5.62
N LEU A 56 0.78 18.69 -6.12
CA LEU A 56 0.65 17.38 -6.76
C LEU A 56 1.50 17.21 -8.03
N THR A 57 1.93 18.32 -8.65
CA THR A 57 2.67 18.30 -9.92
C THR A 57 4.19 18.43 -9.74
N HIS A 58 4.64 18.92 -8.58
CA HIS A 58 6.05 19.20 -8.33
C HIS A 58 6.63 18.50 -7.10
N ASN A 59 5.77 17.96 -6.24
CA ASN A 59 6.20 17.18 -5.07
C ASN A 59 5.92 15.70 -5.29
N PHE A 60 6.85 14.84 -4.86
CA PHE A 60 6.56 13.43 -4.71
C PHE A 60 5.61 13.21 -3.53
N LEU A 61 4.71 12.25 -3.66
CA LEU A 61 3.78 11.91 -2.56
C LEU A 61 4.52 11.51 -1.27
N SER A 62 5.68 10.88 -1.40
CA SER A 62 6.52 10.47 -0.27
C SER A 62 7.16 11.64 0.50
N GLU A 63 7.23 12.84 -0.09
CA GLU A 63 7.72 14.05 0.62
C GLU A 63 6.81 14.43 1.78
N LEU A 64 5.49 14.10 1.70
CA LEU A 64 4.57 14.25 2.84
C LEU A 64 5.03 13.43 4.07
N GLY A 65 5.78 12.35 3.85
CA GLY A 65 6.28 11.46 4.90
C GLY A 65 7.67 11.81 5.44
N CYS A 66 8.31 12.88 4.99
CA CYS A 66 9.60 13.34 5.48
C CYS A 66 9.46 14.14 6.78
N PHE A 67 10.48 14.12 7.63
CA PHE A 67 10.55 14.97 8.84
C PHE A 67 10.75 16.44 8.47
N ARG A 68 11.54 16.69 7.42
CA ARG A 68 11.83 18.05 6.92
C ARG A 68 11.65 18.12 5.42
N THR A 69 11.28 19.31 4.93
CA THR A 69 11.24 19.61 3.50
C THR A 69 12.62 19.94 2.97
N ASN A 70 12.79 19.94 1.64
CA ASN A 70 13.99 20.39 0.91
C ASN A 70 15.30 19.70 1.34
N THR A 71 15.24 18.47 1.84
CA THR A 71 16.43 17.74 2.33
C THR A 71 17.32 17.23 1.19
N ASP A 72 16.82 17.21 -0.02
CA ASP A 72 17.50 16.84 -1.25
C ASP A 72 18.15 18.03 -1.97
N GLU A 73 17.88 19.27 -1.53
CA GLU A 73 18.47 20.46 -2.10
C GLU A 73 19.87 20.73 -1.55
N ILE A 74 20.82 21.00 -2.46
CA ILE A 74 22.24 21.23 -2.12
C ILE A 74 22.49 22.70 -1.78
N ASN A 75 21.63 23.61 -2.26
CA ASN A 75 21.79 25.03 -2.04
C ASN A 75 21.56 25.41 -0.57
N PRO A 76 22.56 25.93 0.16
CA PRO A 76 22.43 26.25 1.57
C PRO A 76 21.48 27.41 1.86
N ASN A 77 21.06 28.17 0.85
CA ASN A 77 20.10 29.26 0.99
C ASN A 77 18.65 28.73 1.01
N ILE A 78 18.41 27.47 0.62
CA ILE A 78 17.10 26.85 0.70
C ILE A 78 16.89 26.31 2.09
N SER A 79 15.91 26.84 2.81
CA SER A 79 15.60 26.44 4.18
C SER A 79 14.90 25.08 4.23
N GLN A 80 15.32 24.25 5.18
CA GLN A 80 14.57 23.05 5.53
C GLN A 80 13.55 23.38 6.62
N GLU A 81 12.28 23.13 6.35
CA GLU A 81 11.19 23.39 7.28
C GLU A 81 10.70 22.10 7.96
N ASP A 82 10.19 22.25 9.19
CA ASP A 82 9.63 21.13 9.96
C ASP A 82 8.32 20.65 9.30
N ASN A 83 8.28 19.35 8.99
CA ASN A 83 7.15 18.69 8.33
C ASN A 83 6.52 17.60 9.20
N THR A 84 6.77 17.62 10.50
CA THR A 84 6.38 16.56 11.45
C THR A 84 4.87 16.27 11.41
N PHE A 85 4.01 17.28 11.32
CA PHE A 85 2.56 17.06 11.27
C PHE A 85 2.12 16.33 10.01
N SER A 86 2.56 16.77 8.83
CA SER A 86 2.30 16.08 7.56
C SER A 86 2.80 14.64 7.61
N MET A 87 4.03 14.45 8.07
CA MET A 87 4.68 13.15 8.21
C MET A 87 3.88 12.18 9.07
N ILE A 88 3.36 12.60 10.23
CA ILE A 88 2.57 11.73 11.11
C ILE A 88 1.33 11.20 10.39
N PHE A 89 0.56 12.06 9.73
CA PHE A 89 -0.64 11.63 9.03
C PHE A 89 -0.31 10.70 7.85
N PHE A 90 0.60 11.10 6.97
CA PHE A 90 0.96 10.31 5.81
C PHE A 90 1.51 8.93 6.19
N ASN A 91 2.49 8.89 7.09
CA ASN A 91 3.13 7.64 7.49
C ASN A 91 2.17 6.72 8.26
N SER A 92 1.29 7.25 9.11
CA SER A 92 0.25 6.47 9.78
C SER A 92 -0.71 5.82 8.76
N GLY A 93 -1.09 6.55 7.73
CA GLY A 93 -1.93 6.04 6.66
C GLY A 93 -1.25 4.94 5.85
N LEU A 94 0.03 5.10 5.54
CA LEU A 94 0.80 4.12 4.77
C LEU A 94 1.09 2.84 5.58
N ILE A 95 1.34 2.94 6.90
CA ILE A 95 1.39 1.79 7.81
C ILE A 95 0.07 1.03 7.78
N LEU A 96 -1.07 1.74 7.87
CA LEU A 96 -2.39 1.13 7.80
C LEU A 96 -2.58 0.34 6.50
N ILE A 97 -2.14 0.87 5.35
CA ILE A 97 -2.16 0.16 4.06
C ILE A 97 -1.30 -1.09 4.11
N GLY A 98 -0.04 -1.00 4.56
CA GLY A 98 0.87 -2.14 4.65
C GLY A 98 0.30 -3.27 5.54
N VAL A 99 -0.20 -2.93 6.73
CA VAL A 99 -0.86 -3.88 7.63
C VAL A 99 -2.11 -4.49 6.99
N THR A 100 -2.90 -3.68 6.28
CA THR A 100 -4.10 -4.15 5.58
C THR A 100 -3.76 -5.15 4.48
N ILE A 101 -2.72 -4.91 3.68
CA ILE A 101 -2.23 -5.85 2.67
C ILE A 101 -1.83 -7.18 3.33
N CYS A 102 -1.09 -7.14 4.43
CA CYS A 102 -0.70 -8.34 5.18
C CYS A 102 -1.91 -9.13 5.66
N LEU A 103 -2.89 -8.46 6.29
CA LEU A 103 -4.10 -9.09 6.80
C LEU A 103 -4.97 -9.64 5.67
N PHE A 104 -5.11 -8.91 4.57
CA PHE A 104 -5.84 -9.35 3.39
C PHE A 104 -5.26 -10.67 2.86
N TYR A 105 -3.97 -10.72 2.56
CA TYR A 105 -3.35 -11.90 1.96
C TYR A 105 -3.26 -13.09 2.93
N TYR A 106 -3.12 -12.85 4.23
CA TYR A 106 -3.26 -13.91 5.22
C TYR A 106 -4.66 -14.54 5.20
N HIS A 107 -5.72 -13.74 5.11
CA HIS A 107 -7.10 -14.22 5.02
C HIS A 107 -7.45 -14.78 3.65
N PHE A 108 -6.81 -14.31 2.58
CA PHE A 108 -6.98 -14.79 1.23
C PHE A 108 -6.63 -16.29 1.11
N THR A 109 -5.47 -16.70 1.58
CA THR A 109 -5.11 -18.13 1.62
C THR A 109 -6.08 -18.92 2.49
N LYS A 110 -6.49 -18.40 3.65
CA LYS A 110 -7.45 -19.10 4.52
C LYS A 110 -8.80 -19.34 3.81
N PHE A 111 -9.26 -18.37 3.03
CA PHE A 111 -10.49 -18.50 2.26
C PHE A 111 -10.40 -19.69 1.30
N PHE A 112 -9.34 -19.79 0.49
CA PHE A 112 -9.18 -20.86 -0.50
C PHE A 112 -8.84 -22.22 0.11
N LYS A 113 -8.04 -22.27 1.18
CA LYS A 113 -7.74 -23.54 1.89
C LYS A 113 -9.00 -24.20 2.46
N ASN A 114 -9.96 -23.39 2.92
CA ASN A 114 -11.21 -23.88 3.50
C ASN A 114 -12.32 -24.07 2.45
N SER A 115 -12.05 -23.78 1.19
CA SER A 115 -13.00 -23.97 0.08
C SER A 115 -12.78 -25.33 -0.59
N ASN A 116 -13.79 -25.82 -1.31
CA ASN A 116 -13.70 -26.98 -2.16
C ASN A 116 -13.07 -26.67 -3.54
N ASP A 117 -12.20 -25.68 -3.59
CA ASP A 117 -11.47 -25.32 -4.79
C ASP A 117 -10.38 -26.33 -5.16
N SER A 118 -9.92 -26.27 -6.41
CA SER A 118 -8.89 -27.13 -6.94
C SER A 118 -7.55 -26.97 -6.17
N ASN A 119 -6.73 -28.01 -6.17
CA ASN A 119 -5.39 -27.93 -5.59
C ASN A 119 -4.53 -26.85 -6.27
N LYS A 120 -4.77 -26.58 -7.56
CA LYS A 120 -4.11 -25.51 -8.32
C LYS A 120 -4.45 -24.13 -7.73
N THR A 121 -5.74 -23.83 -7.54
CA THR A 121 -6.21 -22.60 -6.90
C THR A 121 -5.62 -22.41 -5.51
N LYS A 122 -5.62 -23.47 -4.69
CA LYS A 122 -5.04 -23.43 -3.35
C LYS A 122 -3.54 -23.13 -3.35
N LYS A 123 -2.76 -23.73 -4.27
CA LYS A 123 -1.33 -23.43 -4.43
C LYS A 123 -1.10 -21.96 -4.81
N PHE A 124 -1.80 -21.45 -5.82
CA PHE A 124 -1.64 -20.04 -6.22
C PHE A 124 -2.06 -19.07 -5.12
N SER A 125 -3.09 -19.39 -4.32
CA SER A 125 -3.47 -18.57 -3.17
C SER A 125 -2.35 -18.50 -2.10
N VAL A 126 -1.59 -19.57 -1.91
CA VAL A 126 -0.43 -19.59 -1.00
C VAL A 126 0.69 -18.68 -1.54
N PHE A 127 1.02 -18.79 -2.83
CA PHE A 127 2.01 -17.90 -3.46
C PHE A 127 1.58 -16.43 -3.36
N SER A 128 0.31 -16.12 -3.68
CA SER A 128 -0.24 -14.77 -3.49
C SER A 128 -0.06 -14.28 -2.06
N SER A 129 -0.30 -15.13 -1.05
CA SER A 129 -0.17 -14.71 0.34
C SER A 129 1.27 -14.44 0.75
N ILE A 130 2.22 -15.26 0.35
CA ILE A 130 3.63 -15.05 0.67
C ILE A 130 4.10 -13.72 0.07
N ILE A 131 3.85 -13.50 -1.22
CA ILE A 131 4.29 -12.30 -1.92
C ILE A 131 3.52 -11.06 -1.41
N GLY A 132 2.23 -11.20 -1.11
CA GLY A 132 1.43 -10.12 -0.54
C GLY A 132 1.86 -9.70 0.86
N LEU A 133 2.29 -10.66 1.71
CA LEU A 133 2.89 -10.34 3.01
C LEU A 133 4.20 -9.55 2.83
N ILE A 134 5.06 -9.95 1.89
CA ILE A 134 6.29 -9.22 1.57
C ILE A 134 5.95 -7.81 1.10
N SER A 135 5.00 -7.65 0.16
CA SER A 135 4.56 -6.33 -0.30
C SER A 135 4.08 -5.43 0.85
N GLY A 136 3.24 -5.97 1.76
CA GLY A 136 2.75 -5.21 2.91
C GLY A 136 3.87 -4.77 3.87
N ILE A 137 4.89 -5.61 4.09
CA ILE A 137 6.09 -5.26 4.87
C ILE A 137 6.85 -4.12 4.18
N PHE A 138 7.04 -4.19 2.86
CA PHE A 138 7.72 -3.14 2.11
C PHE A 138 6.94 -1.81 2.15
N PHE A 139 5.61 -1.83 2.01
CA PHE A 139 4.79 -0.62 2.20
C PHE A 139 4.95 -0.01 3.60
N SER A 140 4.99 -0.83 4.63
CA SER A 140 5.28 -0.35 5.99
C SER A 140 6.71 0.18 6.12
N GLY A 141 7.67 -0.40 5.42
CA GLY A 141 9.07 0.03 5.38
C GLY A 141 9.27 1.42 4.78
N VAL A 142 8.48 1.79 3.76
CA VAL A 142 8.52 3.12 3.13
C VAL A 142 8.33 4.23 4.16
N CYS A 143 7.38 4.06 5.09
CA CYS A 143 7.07 5.07 6.10
C CYS A 143 8.00 5.01 7.33
N LEU A 144 8.59 3.85 7.62
CA LEU A 144 9.56 3.71 8.73
C LEU A 144 10.92 4.29 8.36
N VAL A 145 11.26 4.30 7.07
CA VAL A 145 12.49 4.88 6.54
C VAL A 145 12.09 5.96 5.54
N SER A 146 11.83 7.16 6.05
CA SER A 146 11.52 8.29 5.19
C SER A 146 12.73 8.69 4.33
N HIS A 147 12.44 9.34 3.22
CA HIS A 147 13.40 9.77 2.22
C HIS A 147 14.55 10.63 2.79
N ASP A 148 14.24 11.51 3.74
CA ASP A 148 15.20 12.38 4.42
C ASP A 148 16.09 11.65 5.46
N LEU A 149 15.67 10.49 5.96
CA LEU A 149 16.49 9.67 6.86
C LEU A 149 17.51 8.81 6.09
N ASN A 150 17.06 8.12 5.05
CA ASN A 150 17.93 7.29 4.21
C ASN A 150 17.29 7.09 2.84
N PHE A 151 17.72 7.91 1.87
CA PHE A 151 17.19 7.91 0.51
C PHE A 151 17.29 6.53 -0.17
N ILE A 152 18.46 5.89 -0.09
CA ILE A 152 18.69 4.60 -0.77
C ILE A 152 17.75 3.53 -0.24
N LEU A 153 17.65 3.42 1.08
CA LEU A 153 16.80 2.41 1.71
C LEU A 153 15.31 2.72 1.49
N HIS A 154 14.91 3.99 1.50
CA HIS A 154 13.57 4.42 1.12
C HIS A 154 13.19 3.96 -0.30
N VAL A 155 14.08 4.20 -1.27
CA VAL A 155 13.89 3.79 -2.67
C VAL A 155 13.78 2.26 -2.80
N VAL A 156 14.59 1.50 -2.03
CA VAL A 156 14.49 0.02 -1.99
C VAL A 156 13.11 -0.41 -1.48
N PHE A 157 12.61 0.18 -0.38
CA PHE A 157 11.28 -0.13 0.14
C PHE A 157 10.18 0.27 -0.84
N ALA A 158 10.25 1.46 -1.41
CA ALA A 158 9.24 1.97 -2.34
C ALA A 158 9.15 1.09 -3.60
N ASN A 159 10.27 0.87 -4.28
CA ASN A 159 10.31 0.02 -5.48
C ASN A 159 9.90 -1.43 -5.17
N GLY A 160 10.36 -1.98 -4.04
CA GLY A 160 9.98 -3.30 -3.59
C GLY A 160 8.48 -3.42 -3.29
N ALA A 161 7.87 -2.41 -2.66
CA ALA A 161 6.43 -2.39 -2.40
C ALA A 161 5.62 -2.54 -3.69
N PHE A 162 5.91 -1.74 -4.71
CA PHE A 162 5.22 -1.79 -6.00
C PHE A 162 5.57 -3.04 -6.81
N LEU A 163 6.83 -3.47 -6.83
CA LEU A 163 7.24 -4.70 -7.51
C LEU A 163 6.51 -5.93 -6.94
N PHE A 164 6.51 -6.09 -5.61
CA PHE A 164 5.81 -7.22 -4.99
C PHE A 164 4.29 -7.09 -5.11
N LEU A 165 3.73 -5.87 -5.11
CA LEU A 165 2.32 -5.64 -5.39
C LEU A 165 1.96 -6.06 -6.81
N PHE A 166 2.80 -5.74 -7.80
CA PHE A 166 2.64 -6.19 -9.18
C PHE A 166 2.66 -7.72 -9.29
N ILE A 167 3.70 -8.37 -8.72
CA ILE A 167 3.81 -9.82 -8.78
C ILE A 167 2.62 -10.50 -8.09
N VAL A 168 2.20 -10.02 -6.92
CA VAL A 168 1.06 -10.61 -6.22
C VAL A 168 -0.25 -10.41 -6.97
N SER A 169 -0.44 -9.29 -7.68
CA SER A 169 -1.64 -9.05 -8.46
C SER A 169 -1.80 -10.06 -9.61
N ILE A 170 -0.69 -10.50 -10.21
CA ILE A 170 -0.68 -11.59 -11.21
C ILE A 170 -1.13 -12.91 -10.58
N PHE A 171 -0.53 -13.33 -9.45
CA PHE A 171 -0.90 -14.57 -8.79
C PHE A 171 -2.34 -14.52 -8.24
N HIS A 172 -2.78 -13.36 -7.78
CA HIS A 172 -4.17 -13.12 -7.38
C HIS A 172 -5.13 -13.32 -8.57
N THR A 173 -4.83 -12.70 -9.72
CA THR A 173 -5.58 -12.85 -10.97
C THR A 173 -5.72 -14.34 -11.34
N ILE A 174 -4.61 -15.08 -11.34
CA ILE A 174 -4.59 -16.52 -11.65
C ILE A 174 -5.43 -17.31 -10.63
N THR A 175 -5.34 -16.96 -9.35
CA THR A 175 -6.10 -17.63 -8.28
C THR A 175 -7.60 -17.45 -8.48
N ILE A 176 -8.06 -16.22 -8.78
CA ILE A 176 -9.47 -15.94 -9.05
C ILE A 176 -9.94 -16.63 -10.31
N TYR A 177 -9.15 -16.59 -11.39
CA TYR A 177 -9.50 -17.20 -12.67
C TYR A 177 -9.78 -18.71 -12.54
N PHE A 178 -8.97 -19.44 -11.77
CA PHE A 178 -9.13 -20.89 -11.55
C PHE A 178 -10.08 -21.25 -10.39
N SER A 179 -10.65 -20.28 -9.69
CA SER A 179 -11.54 -20.55 -8.57
C SER A 179 -12.91 -21.05 -9.05
N ALA A 180 -13.42 -22.08 -8.39
CA ALA A 180 -14.81 -22.53 -8.55
C ALA A 180 -15.80 -21.71 -7.69
N LYS A 181 -15.30 -20.86 -6.77
CA LYS A 181 -16.11 -20.09 -5.82
C LYS A 181 -16.34 -18.64 -6.22
N ILE A 182 -15.44 -18.09 -7.01
CA ILE A 182 -15.46 -16.69 -7.46
C ILE A 182 -15.62 -16.71 -8.98
N GLN A 183 -16.52 -15.88 -9.49
CA GLN A 183 -16.72 -15.77 -10.95
C GLN A 183 -15.43 -15.28 -11.61
N SER A 184 -15.01 -15.94 -12.68
CA SER A 184 -13.76 -15.63 -13.39
C SER A 184 -13.71 -14.20 -13.95
N VAL A 185 -14.87 -13.56 -14.19
CA VAL A 185 -14.93 -12.16 -14.65
C VAL A 185 -14.22 -11.19 -13.69
N TYR A 186 -14.18 -11.48 -12.39
CA TYR A 186 -13.47 -10.64 -11.42
C TYR A 186 -11.95 -10.70 -11.61
N SER A 187 -11.40 -11.75 -12.24
CA SER A 187 -9.99 -11.80 -12.58
C SER A 187 -9.57 -10.70 -13.55
N LEU A 188 -10.49 -10.24 -14.41
CA LEU A 188 -10.23 -9.14 -15.34
C LEU A 188 -9.90 -7.82 -14.61
N GLY A 189 -10.61 -7.51 -13.52
CA GLY A 189 -10.34 -6.32 -12.71
C GLY A 189 -8.91 -6.33 -12.13
N TYR A 190 -8.47 -7.49 -11.62
CA TYR A 190 -7.11 -7.65 -11.10
C TYR A 190 -6.05 -7.66 -12.21
N LEU A 191 -6.38 -8.18 -13.40
CA LEU A 191 -5.51 -8.09 -14.56
C LEU A 191 -5.31 -6.63 -14.99
N LEU A 192 -6.38 -5.84 -15.07
CA LEU A 192 -6.29 -4.41 -15.37
C LEU A 192 -5.49 -3.67 -14.31
N PHE A 193 -5.68 -3.98 -13.04
CA PHE A 193 -4.86 -3.43 -11.96
C PHE A 193 -3.37 -3.77 -12.12
N SER A 194 -3.04 -5.02 -12.51
CA SER A 194 -1.66 -5.42 -12.81
C SER A 194 -1.04 -4.60 -13.94
N ILE A 195 -1.84 -4.33 -14.99
CA ILE A 195 -1.38 -3.49 -16.13
C ILE A 195 -1.12 -2.04 -15.68
N CYS A 196 -1.94 -1.50 -14.77
CA CYS A 196 -1.73 -0.15 -14.24
C CYS A 196 -0.49 -0.01 -13.34
N LEU A 197 0.07 -1.13 -12.86
CA LEU A 197 1.30 -1.15 -12.04
C LEU A 197 2.58 -1.27 -12.86
N LEU A 198 2.48 -1.52 -14.18
CA LEU A 198 3.61 -1.55 -15.13
C LEU A 198 4.02 -0.16 -15.58
#